data_9db52f5a7efa4e12cced9b007b3121ea
#
_entry.id   9db52f5a7efa4e12cced9b007b3121ea
#
_cell.length_a   1.000
_cell.length_b   1.000
_cell.length_c   1.000
_cell.angle_alpha   90.00
_cell.angle_beta   90.00
_cell.angle_gamma   90.00
#
_symmetry.space_group_name_H-M   'P 1'
#
loop_
_entity.id
_entity.type
_entity.pdbx_description
1 polymer ?
#
loop_
_entity_poly.entity_id
_entity_poly.type
_entity_poly.pdbx_seq_one_letter_code
_entity_poly.pdbx_strand_id
1 'polypeptide(L)'
;MKPYARSIGLMLTLTAGLFGADNVLTPREKAGGWVLLFDGKTLNGWDSAVPSAAGQGRGPGGAARGGAPKQAKGPAQPGAAPAVGSNPRACSTPQGQAPAIAGASHWDIVDGMLSPCGDPAGYLTSKESYKDFVLTIDFRTGEDTNSGVFVRSPEGNAGYEVQIWKAQPAGFNTGSIVGTAKTDGEFKFIADRWNHYEITADGDHLVVVLNGIKTLDVRDSQFPAGRIRLQYQKFPIEFKNIKLQATQH
;
A
#
# COMPACT_ATOMS: atom_id res chain seq x y z
N MET A 1 -72.74 -6.13 7.92
CA MET A 1 -71.48 -5.40 8.30
C MET A 1 -70.29 -6.28 7.93
N LYS A 2 -69.50 -5.88 6.93
CA LYS A 2 -68.30 -6.61 6.51
C LYS A 2 -67.09 -5.86 7.07
N PRO A 3 -66.10 -6.53 7.69
CA PRO A 3 -64.87 -5.84 8.16
C PRO A 3 -63.90 -5.56 7.00
N TYR A 4 -63.44 -4.32 6.91
CA TYR A 4 -62.37 -3.90 6.02
C TYR A 4 -61.02 -4.39 6.59
N ALA A 5 -60.32 -5.25 5.86
CA ALA A 5 -58.94 -5.60 6.13
C ALA A 5 -58.02 -4.48 5.59
N ARG A 6 -57.30 -3.81 6.50
CA ARG A 6 -56.24 -2.88 6.14
C ARG A 6 -54.94 -3.66 5.88
N SER A 7 -54.52 -3.72 4.63
CA SER A 7 -53.20 -4.21 4.26
C SER A 7 -52.14 -3.16 4.67
N ILE A 8 -51.32 -3.52 5.63
CA ILE A 8 -50.11 -2.75 5.97
C ILE A 8 -49.03 -3.18 4.98
N GLY A 9 -48.75 -2.33 4.00
CA GLY A 9 -47.64 -2.52 3.10
C GLY A 9 -46.33 -2.26 3.86
N LEU A 10 -45.53 -3.32 4.04
CA LEU A 10 -44.16 -3.24 4.56
C LEU A 10 -43.29 -2.62 3.47
N MET A 11 -42.98 -1.34 3.59
CA MET A 11 -41.95 -0.70 2.76
C MET A 11 -40.58 -1.21 3.22
N LEU A 12 -40.00 -2.12 2.44
CA LEU A 12 -38.64 -2.54 2.58
C LEU A 12 -37.74 -1.39 2.04
N THR A 13 -37.28 -0.53 2.92
CA THR A 13 -36.24 0.46 2.56
C THR A 13 -34.94 -0.30 2.35
N LEU A 14 -34.60 -0.52 1.08
CA LEU A 14 -33.30 -1.01 0.68
C LEU A 14 -32.30 0.10 1.01
N THR A 15 -31.64 0.01 2.16
CA THR A 15 -30.45 0.82 2.44
C THR A 15 -29.35 0.32 1.51
N ALA A 16 -29.28 0.88 0.30
CA ALA A 16 -28.09 0.80 -0.52
C ALA A 16 -26.94 1.38 0.33
N GLY A 17 -26.05 0.53 0.80
CA GLY A 17 -24.83 0.96 1.45
C GLY A 17 -24.15 1.94 0.50
N LEU A 18 -24.01 3.19 0.94
CA LEU A 18 -23.21 4.20 0.26
C LEU A 18 -21.74 3.73 0.31
N PHE A 19 -21.36 2.81 -0.57
CA PHE A 19 -19.96 2.67 -0.95
C PHE A 19 -19.63 3.96 -1.69
N GLY A 20 -18.90 4.85 -1.03
CA GLY A 20 -18.38 6.07 -1.66
C GLY A 20 -17.63 5.69 -2.93
N ALA A 21 -17.70 6.54 -3.95
CA ALA A 21 -16.89 6.34 -5.15
C ALA A 21 -15.40 6.32 -4.74
N ASP A 22 -14.60 5.46 -5.42
CA ASP A 22 -13.17 5.40 -5.17
C ASP A 22 -12.47 6.71 -5.51
N ASN A 23 -11.39 7.01 -4.81
CA ASN A 23 -10.54 8.19 -4.99
C ASN A 23 -11.30 9.53 -4.92
N VAL A 24 -12.23 9.62 -3.99
CA VAL A 24 -12.95 10.86 -3.67
C VAL A 24 -13.05 11.04 -2.15
N LEU A 25 -13.08 12.29 -1.72
CA LEU A 25 -13.37 12.64 -0.33
C LEU A 25 -14.88 12.77 -0.12
N THR A 26 -15.39 12.11 0.90
CA THR A 26 -16.76 12.33 1.37
C THR A 26 -16.91 13.75 1.93
N PRO A 27 -18.14 14.27 2.05
CA PRO A 27 -18.36 15.57 2.69
C PRO A 27 -17.80 15.65 4.12
N ARG A 28 -17.86 14.55 4.87
CA ARG A 28 -17.33 14.46 6.24
C ARG A 28 -15.79 14.54 6.25
N GLU A 29 -15.13 13.82 5.34
CA GLU A 29 -13.67 13.88 5.20
C GLU A 29 -13.21 15.28 4.81
N LYS A 30 -13.89 15.92 3.85
CA LYS A 30 -13.58 17.31 3.46
C LYS A 30 -13.72 18.27 4.66
N ALA A 31 -14.82 18.16 5.41
CA ALA A 31 -15.04 18.99 6.60
C ALA A 31 -14.01 18.69 7.71
N GLY A 32 -13.48 17.46 7.78
CA GLY A 32 -12.44 17.03 8.69
C GLY A 32 -11.01 17.41 8.27
N GLY A 33 -10.83 18.10 7.14
CA GLY A 33 -9.50 18.52 6.66
C GLY A 33 -8.68 17.40 6.00
N TRP A 34 -9.32 16.31 5.58
CA TRP A 34 -8.66 15.28 4.78
C TRP A 34 -8.28 15.81 3.40
N VAL A 35 -7.14 15.41 2.90
CA VAL A 35 -6.68 15.63 1.53
C VAL A 35 -6.60 14.32 0.79
N LEU A 36 -6.96 14.36 -0.50
CA LEU A 36 -6.85 13.22 -1.38
C LEU A 36 -5.48 13.24 -2.04
N LEU A 37 -4.65 12.24 -1.79
CA LEU A 37 -3.30 12.15 -2.36
C LEU A 37 -3.30 11.54 -3.76
N PHE A 38 -4.36 10.82 -4.14
CA PHE A 38 -4.50 10.21 -5.46
C PHE A 38 -5.95 10.33 -5.95
N ASP A 39 -6.13 10.93 -7.13
CA ASP A 39 -7.44 11.24 -7.71
C ASP A 39 -8.00 10.14 -8.63
N GLY A 40 -7.27 9.03 -8.80
CA GLY A 40 -7.63 7.94 -9.70
C GLY A 40 -7.40 8.23 -11.19
N LYS A 41 -6.83 9.39 -11.55
CA LYS A 41 -6.70 9.85 -12.94
C LYS A 41 -5.31 10.35 -13.29
N THR A 42 -4.59 10.92 -12.34
CA THR A 42 -3.30 11.56 -12.56
C THR A 42 -2.29 11.17 -11.48
N LEU A 43 -1.01 11.28 -11.81
CA LEU A 43 0.09 11.19 -10.85
C LEU A 43 0.49 12.57 -10.31
N ASN A 44 -0.40 13.57 -10.39
CA ASN A 44 -0.16 14.87 -9.80
C ASN A 44 0.11 14.73 -8.30
N GLY A 45 1.17 15.37 -7.81
CA GLY A 45 1.60 15.22 -6.41
C GLY A 45 2.53 14.03 -6.16
N TRP A 46 2.86 13.25 -7.19
CA TRP A 46 3.75 12.10 -7.10
C TRP A 46 4.92 12.19 -8.08
N ASP A 47 6.05 11.63 -7.70
CA ASP A 47 7.23 11.39 -8.52
C ASP A 47 7.46 9.89 -8.65
N SER A 48 7.47 9.39 -9.88
CA SER A 48 7.92 8.03 -10.18
C SER A 48 9.43 8.07 -10.44
N ALA A 49 10.24 7.99 -9.39
CA ALA A 49 11.68 7.89 -9.57
C ALA A 49 12.10 6.42 -9.69
N VAL A 50 12.77 6.09 -10.78
CA VAL A 50 13.61 4.89 -10.84
C VAL A 50 14.77 5.13 -9.87
N PRO A 51 15.04 4.25 -8.90
CA PRO A 51 16.23 4.40 -8.08
C PRO A 51 17.46 4.46 -9.01
N SER A 52 18.22 5.54 -8.96
CA SER A 52 19.51 5.52 -9.62
C SER A 52 20.33 4.40 -8.97
N ALA A 53 21.04 3.60 -9.75
CA ALA A 53 21.84 2.47 -9.30
C ALA A 53 22.95 2.83 -8.28
N ALA A 54 23.07 4.11 -7.93
CA ALA A 54 24.07 4.65 -7.00
C ALA A 54 23.65 4.64 -5.51
N GLY A 55 22.46 4.14 -5.14
CA GLY A 55 21.90 4.30 -3.79
C GLY A 55 21.47 3.03 -3.07
N GLN A 56 22.00 1.85 -3.38
CA GLN A 56 21.83 0.68 -2.49
C GLN A 56 22.77 0.80 -1.28
N GLY A 57 22.47 1.78 -0.42
CA GLY A 57 23.10 1.92 0.88
C GLY A 57 22.63 0.81 1.80
N ARG A 58 23.54 -0.10 2.14
CA ARG A 58 23.40 -1.06 3.23
C ARG A 58 22.99 -0.32 4.49
N GLY A 59 21.85 -0.72 5.08
CA GLY A 59 21.52 -0.34 6.45
C GLY A 59 22.66 -0.71 7.40
N PRO A 60 22.85 0.02 8.53
CA PRO A 60 23.89 -0.30 9.49
C PRO A 60 23.51 -1.54 10.29
N GLY A 61 24.09 -2.68 9.92
CA GLY A 61 23.85 -3.93 10.64
C GLY A 61 24.64 -5.11 10.11
N GLY A 62 25.81 -5.36 10.66
CA GLY A 62 26.39 -6.69 10.79
C GLY A 62 27.26 -7.19 9.66
N ALA A 63 28.57 -7.06 9.83
CA ALA A 63 29.57 -7.89 9.20
C ALA A 63 29.37 -9.37 9.59
N ALA A 64 29.15 -10.26 8.62
CA ALA A 64 29.48 -11.67 8.75
C ALA A 64 29.83 -12.24 7.38
N ARG A 65 31.07 -12.67 7.27
CA ARG A 65 31.60 -13.50 6.19
C ARG A 65 30.93 -14.87 6.27
N GLY A 66 30.44 -15.40 5.15
CA GLY A 66 29.98 -16.78 5.05
C GLY A 66 29.56 -17.11 3.63
N GLY A 67 30.29 -18.06 3.00
CA GLY A 67 30.12 -18.48 1.62
C GLY A 67 28.72 -19.02 1.33
N ALA A 68 28.25 -18.76 0.12
CA ALA A 68 26.99 -19.25 -0.41
C ALA A 68 27.04 -20.77 -0.64
N PRO A 69 26.07 -21.55 -0.16
CA PRO A 69 25.88 -22.91 -0.64
C PRO A 69 25.09 -22.88 -1.96
N LYS A 70 25.56 -23.63 -2.93
CA LYS A 70 24.87 -23.93 -4.19
C LYS A 70 23.53 -24.58 -3.88
N GLN A 71 22.43 -23.97 -4.30
CA GLN A 71 21.10 -24.56 -4.23
C GLN A 71 20.98 -25.71 -5.22
N ALA A 72 20.72 -26.92 -4.69
CA ALA A 72 20.34 -28.09 -5.46
C ALA A 72 18.92 -27.89 -6.03
N LYS A 73 18.75 -28.24 -7.32
CA LYS A 73 17.43 -28.33 -7.97
C LYS A 73 16.62 -29.45 -7.30
N GLY A 74 15.57 -29.08 -6.58
CA GLY A 74 14.52 -29.99 -6.16
C GLY A 74 13.54 -30.31 -7.31
N PRO A 75 12.84 -31.46 -7.27
CA PRO A 75 11.93 -31.85 -8.34
C PRO A 75 10.68 -30.99 -8.37
N ALA A 76 10.19 -30.72 -9.59
CA ALA A 76 8.98 -29.97 -9.84
C ALA A 76 7.76 -30.63 -9.18
N GLN A 77 7.02 -29.88 -8.37
CA GLN A 77 5.71 -30.27 -7.88
C GLN A 77 4.63 -30.01 -8.95
N PRO A 78 3.77 -30.99 -9.24
CA PRO A 78 2.63 -30.79 -10.13
C PRO A 78 1.49 -30.14 -9.34
N GLY A 79 0.90 -29.06 -9.86
CA GLY A 79 -0.37 -28.50 -9.39
C GLY A 79 -0.31 -27.10 -8.77
N ALA A 80 0.55 -26.23 -9.26
CA ALA A 80 0.39 -24.80 -8.98
C ALA A 80 -0.87 -24.28 -9.70
N ALA A 81 -1.83 -23.76 -8.96
CA ALA A 81 -2.88 -22.92 -9.51
C ALA A 81 -2.23 -21.82 -10.37
N PRO A 82 -2.86 -21.38 -11.48
CA PRO A 82 -2.28 -20.36 -12.33
C PRO A 82 -1.92 -19.16 -11.45
N ALA A 83 -0.63 -18.81 -11.46
CA ALA A 83 -0.15 -17.58 -10.86
C ALA A 83 -1.09 -16.46 -11.33
N VAL A 84 -1.64 -15.68 -10.39
CA VAL A 84 -2.35 -14.46 -10.75
C VAL A 84 -1.38 -13.67 -11.61
N GLY A 85 -1.64 -13.68 -12.91
CA GLY A 85 -0.75 -13.08 -13.88
C GLY A 85 -0.58 -11.60 -13.51
N SER A 86 0.63 -11.10 -13.60
CA SER A 86 0.87 -9.67 -13.73
C SER A 86 -0.32 -9.09 -14.50
N ASN A 87 -1.07 -8.15 -13.92
CA ASN A 87 -2.22 -7.57 -14.61
C ASN A 87 -1.72 -7.14 -16.00
N PRO A 88 -2.07 -7.85 -17.08
CA PRO A 88 -1.51 -7.57 -18.40
C PRO A 88 -1.91 -6.17 -18.91
N ARG A 89 -2.85 -5.51 -18.21
CA ARG A 89 -3.24 -4.12 -18.45
C ARG A 89 -2.28 -3.13 -17.79
N ALA A 90 -1.65 -3.49 -16.67
CA ALA A 90 -0.74 -2.60 -15.93
C ALA A 90 0.57 -2.30 -16.68
N CYS A 91 0.88 -3.04 -17.73
CA CYS A 91 2.08 -2.83 -18.55
C CYS A 91 1.75 -2.41 -19.98
N SER A 92 0.48 -2.09 -20.27
CA SER A 92 0.10 -1.54 -21.56
C SER A 92 0.35 -0.04 -21.54
N THR A 93 1.29 0.42 -22.37
CA THR A 93 1.49 1.85 -22.62
C THR A 93 0.17 2.46 -23.12
N PRO A 94 -0.39 3.49 -22.45
CA PRO A 94 -1.48 4.26 -23.01
C PRO A 94 -1.03 4.81 -24.38
N GLN A 95 -1.91 4.76 -25.38
CA GLN A 95 -1.62 5.33 -26.70
C GLN A 95 -1.19 6.79 -26.53
N GLY A 96 0.06 7.09 -26.85
CA GLY A 96 0.60 8.45 -26.89
C GLY A 96 1.64 8.79 -25.83
N GLN A 97 1.97 7.94 -24.89
CA GLN A 97 3.13 8.15 -24.02
C GLN A 97 4.38 7.50 -24.63
N ALA A 98 5.53 8.18 -24.52
CA ALA A 98 6.80 7.61 -24.94
C ALA A 98 7.00 6.24 -24.30
N PRO A 99 7.53 5.24 -25.04
CA PRO A 99 7.78 3.92 -24.47
C PRO A 99 8.63 4.09 -23.21
N ALA A 100 8.16 3.52 -22.09
CA ALA A 100 8.96 3.44 -20.90
C ALA A 100 10.33 2.85 -21.29
N ILE A 101 11.40 3.40 -20.76
CA ILE A 101 12.76 2.89 -20.98
C ILE A 101 12.71 1.40 -20.63
N ALA A 102 13.03 0.54 -21.58
CA ALA A 102 13.00 -0.90 -21.37
C ALA A 102 13.82 -1.24 -20.11
N GLY A 103 13.21 -1.90 -19.15
CA GLY A 103 13.85 -2.25 -17.87
C GLY A 103 13.66 -1.26 -16.72
N ALA A 104 12.83 -0.22 -16.86
CA ALA A 104 12.48 0.67 -15.76
C ALA A 104 11.08 0.33 -15.21
N SER A 105 10.95 0.23 -13.88
CA SER A 105 9.64 0.16 -13.25
C SER A 105 8.90 1.47 -13.47
N HIS A 106 7.62 1.41 -13.77
CA HIS A 106 6.78 2.58 -13.90
C HIS A 106 5.44 2.35 -13.18
N TRP A 107 4.71 3.43 -12.99
CA TRP A 107 3.42 3.42 -12.33
C TRP A 107 2.36 3.86 -13.32
N ASP A 108 1.43 2.95 -13.61
CA ASP A 108 0.28 3.21 -14.46
C ASP A 108 -0.97 3.48 -13.62
N ILE A 109 -1.95 4.12 -14.24
CA ILE A 109 -3.30 4.24 -13.69
C ILE A 109 -4.21 3.36 -14.52
N VAL A 110 -4.70 2.28 -13.93
CA VAL A 110 -5.58 1.31 -14.56
C VAL A 110 -6.89 1.25 -13.80
N ASP A 111 -7.98 1.58 -14.46
CA ASP A 111 -9.34 1.59 -13.87
C ASP A 111 -9.40 2.40 -12.55
N GLY A 112 -8.69 3.52 -12.47
CA GLY A 112 -8.64 4.37 -11.28
C GLY A 112 -7.71 3.88 -10.17
N MET A 113 -6.89 2.87 -10.42
CA MET A 113 -5.95 2.30 -9.45
C MET A 113 -4.50 2.57 -9.87
N LEU A 114 -3.64 2.81 -8.90
CA LEU A 114 -2.19 2.80 -9.12
C LEU A 114 -1.73 1.36 -9.28
N SER A 115 -1.16 1.04 -10.43
CA SER A 115 -0.70 -0.31 -10.80
C SER A 115 0.73 -0.22 -11.32
N PRO A 116 1.73 -0.59 -10.51
CA PRO A 116 3.10 -0.57 -10.97
C PRO A 116 3.40 -1.75 -11.90
N CYS A 117 4.33 -1.54 -12.81
CA CYS A 117 4.86 -2.62 -13.64
C CYS A 117 6.34 -2.41 -13.98
N GLY A 118 6.95 -3.44 -14.57
CA GLY A 118 8.35 -3.40 -15.00
C GLY A 118 9.33 -3.95 -13.97
N ASP A 119 10.61 -3.92 -14.33
CA ASP A 119 11.75 -4.34 -13.55
C ASP A 119 12.89 -3.35 -13.87
N PRO A 120 13.65 -2.83 -12.93
CA PRO A 120 13.75 -3.21 -11.52
C PRO A 120 12.62 -2.67 -10.62
N ALA A 121 12.63 -3.11 -9.36
CA ALA A 121 11.81 -2.56 -8.29
C ALA A 121 11.92 -1.03 -8.17
N GLY A 122 10.84 -0.38 -7.75
CA GLY A 122 10.81 1.07 -7.70
C GLY A 122 9.79 1.62 -6.69
N TYR A 123 9.73 2.94 -6.64
CA TYR A 123 8.83 3.65 -5.73
C TYR A 123 8.03 4.73 -6.46
N LEU A 124 6.81 4.94 -6.00
CA LEU A 124 6.05 6.15 -6.25
C LEU A 124 6.14 7.02 -4.99
N THR A 125 6.66 8.22 -5.10
CA THR A 125 6.98 9.07 -3.96
C THR A 125 6.17 10.36 -4.00
N SER A 126 5.52 10.75 -2.88
CA SER A 126 4.83 12.05 -2.80
C SER A 126 5.81 13.19 -2.96
N LYS A 127 5.39 14.28 -3.62
CA LYS A 127 6.20 15.51 -3.72
C LYS A 127 6.29 16.23 -2.38
N GLU A 128 5.18 16.20 -1.64
CA GLU A 128 5.08 16.82 -0.34
C GLU A 128 5.61 15.91 0.77
N SER A 129 6.11 16.53 1.83
CA SER A 129 6.51 15.88 3.08
C SER A 129 5.49 16.13 4.17
N TYR A 130 5.32 15.14 5.05
CA TYR A 130 4.32 15.15 6.13
C TYR A 130 5.00 14.83 7.44
N LYS A 131 4.54 15.46 8.53
CA LYS A 131 5.07 15.27 9.88
C LYS A 131 4.12 14.46 10.73
N ASP A 132 2.99 15.05 11.11
CA ASP A 132 1.98 14.45 11.98
C ASP A 132 0.69 14.28 11.19
N PHE A 133 0.19 13.05 11.09
CA PHE A 133 -0.94 12.74 10.21
C PHE A 133 -1.57 11.38 10.52
N VAL A 134 -2.78 11.19 10.00
CA VAL A 134 -3.39 9.90 9.72
C VAL A 134 -3.42 9.69 8.22
N LEU A 135 -2.86 8.58 7.73
CA LEU A 135 -2.89 8.15 6.33
C LEU A 135 -3.81 6.94 6.21
N THR A 136 -4.75 6.98 5.28
CA THR A 136 -5.52 5.80 4.89
C THR A 136 -5.18 5.42 3.45
N ILE A 137 -5.10 4.12 3.18
CA ILE A 137 -4.80 3.58 1.86
C ILE A 137 -5.40 2.20 1.68
N ASP A 138 -6.04 1.98 0.55
CA ASP A 138 -6.47 0.64 0.16
C ASP A 138 -5.44 0.01 -0.77
N PHE A 139 -5.15 -1.27 -0.53
CA PHE A 139 -4.25 -2.05 -1.38
C PHE A 139 -4.84 -3.42 -1.72
N ARG A 140 -4.52 -3.92 -2.90
CA ARG A 140 -4.84 -5.28 -3.34
C ARG A 140 -3.58 -5.95 -3.87
N THR A 141 -3.33 -7.18 -3.45
CA THR A 141 -2.07 -7.88 -3.72
C THR A 141 -2.27 -9.39 -3.78
N GLY A 142 -1.37 -10.10 -4.47
CA GLY A 142 -1.32 -11.56 -4.44
C GLY A 142 -0.58 -12.10 -3.20
N GLU A 143 -0.57 -13.41 -3.04
CA GLU A 143 0.02 -14.12 -1.89
C GLU A 143 1.52 -13.86 -1.71
N ASP A 144 2.28 -13.79 -2.81
CA ASP A 144 3.74 -13.71 -2.81
C ASP A 144 4.28 -12.29 -3.01
N THR A 145 3.42 -11.29 -2.95
CA THR A 145 3.80 -9.90 -3.17
C THR A 145 4.73 -9.41 -2.05
N ASN A 146 5.78 -8.69 -2.47
CA ASN A 146 6.60 -7.86 -1.59
C ASN A 146 6.41 -6.39 -2.00
N SER A 147 5.82 -5.63 -1.09
CA SER A 147 5.50 -4.22 -1.23
C SER A 147 5.50 -3.56 0.15
N GLY A 148 5.28 -2.26 0.22
CA GLY A 148 5.19 -1.53 1.48
C GLY A 148 4.75 -0.09 1.28
N VAL A 149 4.24 0.50 2.36
CA VAL A 149 3.92 1.92 2.46
C VAL A 149 4.93 2.57 3.38
N PHE A 150 5.81 3.40 2.81
CA PHE A 150 6.75 4.19 3.60
C PHE A 150 6.10 5.48 4.05
N VAL A 151 6.26 5.79 5.32
CA VAL A 151 5.84 7.07 5.90
C VAL A 151 7.05 7.80 6.49
N ARG A 152 6.99 9.13 6.49
CA ARG A 152 8.09 9.99 6.94
C ARG A 152 9.43 9.63 6.29
N SER A 153 9.39 9.26 5.01
CA SER A 153 10.59 8.92 4.27
C SER A 153 11.38 10.20 3.94
N PRO A 154 12.60 10.37 4.48
CA PRO A 154 13.50 11.43 4.05
C PRO A 154 13.99 11.15 2.62
N GLU A 155 14.89 11.97 2.11
CA GLU A 155 15.54 11.66 0.84
C GLU A 155 16.32 10.34 0.92
N GLY A 156 16.34 9.59 -0.17
CA GLY A 156 16.91 8.24 -0.23
C GLY A 156 15.90 7.14 0.09
N ASN A 157 16.39 6.00 0.61
CA ASN A 157 15.58 4.79 0.85
C ASN A 157 15.29 4.55 2.33
N ALA A 158 15.32 5.59 3.15
CA ALA A 158 14.98 5.51 4.57
C ALA A 158 13.50 5.85 4.81
N GLY A 159 13.02 5.64 6.04
CA GLY A 159 11.65 5.93 6.48
C GLY A 159 11.05 4.75 7.23
N TYR A 160 9.86 4.92 7.76
CA TYR A 160 9.11 3.82 8.38
C TYR A 160 8.35 3.05 7.30
N GLU A 161 8.82 1.85 6.97
CA GLU A 161 8.16 0.97 6.01
C GLU A 161 7.09 0.13 6.70
N VAL A 162 5.82 0.46 6.48
CA VAL A 162 4.70 -0.41 6.84
C VAL A 162 4.60 -1.52 5.81
N GLN A 163 4.95 -2.73 6.22
CA GLN A 163 5.17 -3.88 5.34
C GLN A 163 3.90 -4.43 4.73
N ILE A 164 3.98 -4.81 3.44
CA ILE A 164 3.00 -5.63 2.72
C ILE A 164 3.73 -6.86 2.18
N TRP A 165 3.95 -7.84 3.04
CA TRP A 165 4.56 -9.12 2.69
C TRP A 165 4.16 -10.19 3.71
N LYS A 166 3.48 -11.24 3.26
CA LYS A 166 2.90 -12.27 4.12
C LYS A 166 3.92 -13.04 4.95
N ALA A 167 5.08 -13.33 4.37
CA ALA A 167 6.11 -14.18 4.96
C ALA A 167 7.51 -13.60 4.78
N GLN A 168 7.73 -12.40 5.31
CA GLN A 168 9.01 -11.73 5.26
C GLN A 168 10.06 -12.53 6.07
N PRO A 169 11.22 -12.89 5.47
CA PRO A 169 12.18 -13.81 6.08
C PRO A 169 12.72 -13.41 7.45
N ALA A 170 12.83 -12.11 7.74
CA ALA A 170 13.23 -11.63 9.06
C ALA A 170 12.05 -11.46 10.03
N GLY A 171 10.81 -11.84 9.63
CA GLY A 171 9.62 -11.83 10.46
C GLY A 171 8.90 -10.48 10.56
N PHE A 172 9.27 -9.49 9.74
CA PHE A 172 8.51 -8.24 9.60
C PHE A 172 7.37 -8.47 8.60
N ASN A 173 6.36 -9.20 9.00
CA ASN A 173 5.21 -9.51 8.14
C ASN A 173 4.30 -8.29 7.95
N THR A 174 3.27 -8.43 7.12
CA THR A 174 2.29 -7.37 6.84
C THR A 174 1.77 -6.73 8.13
N GLY A 175 1.79 -5.40 8.18
CA GLY A 175 1.42 -4.61 9.36
C GLY A 175 2.56 -4.32 10.33
N SER A 176 3.76 -4.89 10.13
CA SER A 176 4.98 -4.50 10.86
C SER A 176 5.57 -3.20 10.31
N ILE A 177 6.42 -2.54 11.08
CA ILE A 177 7.33 -1.50 10.58
C ILE A 177 8.72 -2.11 10.48
N VAL A 178 9.21 -2.27 9.24
CA VAL A 178 10.48 -2.95 8.95
C VAL A 178 11.65 -2.29 9.67
N GLY A 179 12.44 -3.11 10.39
CA GLY A 179 13.59 -2.63 11.16
C GLY A 179 13.24 -1.94 12.48
N THR A 180 11.97 -1.61 12.73
CA THR A 180 11.52 -0.92 13.94
C THR A 180 10.74 -1.85 14.86
N ALA A 181 9.62 -2.41 14.40
CA ALA A 181 8.79 -3.27 15.23
C ALA A 181 8.03 -4.32 14.42
N LYS A 182 7.90 -5.51 14.99
CA LYS A 182 7.13 -6.61 14.42
C LYS A 182 5.74 -6.63 15.02
N THR A 183 4.77 -7.13 14.24
CA THR A 183 3.44 -7.42 14.77
C THR A 183 3.48 -8.51 15.82
N ASP A 184 2.65 -8.40 16.87
CA ASP A 184 2.56 -9.41 17.94
C ASP A 184 1.71 -10.63 17.55
N GLY A 185 1.10 -10.64 16.38
CA GLY A 185 0.16 -11.67 15.97
C GLY A 185 0.26 -12.04 14.48
N GLU A 186 -0.48 -13.09 14.12
CA GLU A 186 -0.68 -13.47 12.72
C GLU A 186 -1.75 -12.56 12.08
N PHE A 187 -1.35 -11.39 11.63
CA PHE A 187 -2.21 -10.52 10.86
C PHE A 187 -2.09 -10.88 9.38
N LYS A 188 -3.22 -11.18 8.76
CA LYS A 188 -3.25 -11.60 7.36
C LYS A 188 -3.97 -10.55 6.54
N PHE A 189 -3.29 -10.04 5.52
CA PHE A 189 -4.04 -9.45 4.43
C PHE A 189 -4.81 -10.57 3.70
N ILE A 190 -5.90 -10.20 3.04
CA ILE A 190 -6.67 -11.13 2.23
C ILE A 190 -6.17 -10.97 0.79
N ALA A 191 -5.50 -12.01 0.26
CA ALA A 191 -5.01 -12.02 -1.12
C ALA A 191 -6.15 -11.82 -2.11
N ASP A 192 -5.87 -11.13 -3.21
CA ASP A 192 -6.80 -10.81 -4.31
C ASP A 192 -8.05 -10.01 -3.88
N ARG A 193 -8.07 -9.47 -2.66
CA ARG A 193 -9.09 -8.57 -2.15
C ARG A 193 -8.50 -7.24 -1.73
N TRP A 194 -9.34 -6.22 -1.68
CA TRP A 194 -8.96 -4.94 -1.11
C TRP A 194 -8.76 -5.07 0.39
N ASN A 195 -7.61 -4.62 0.83
CA ASN A 195 -7.24 -4.47 2.23
C ASN A 195 -7.06 -2.97 2.53
N HIS A 196 -7.25 -2.60 3.78
CA HIS A 196 -7.21 -1.21 4.22
C HIS A 196 -6.16 -1.02 5.30
N TYR A 197 -5.25 -0.08 5.08
CA TYR A 197 -4.38 0.45 6.13
C TYR A 197 -4.90 1.79 6.63
N GLU A 198 -4.87 1.97 7.95
CA GLU A 198 -4.84 3.26 8.62
C GLU A 198 -3.51 3.36 9.38
N ILE A 199 -2.72 4.38 9.07
CA ILE A 199 -1.38 4.59 9.61
C ILE A 199 -1.36 5.95 10.27
N THR A 200 -1.18 5.97 11.60
CA THR A 200 -1.01 7.20 12.36
C THR A 200 0.46 7.42 12.64
N ALA A 201 0.93 8.63 12.39
CA ALA A 201 2.24 9.13 12.77
C ALA A 201 2.04 10.46 13.50
N ASP A 202 2.28 10.49 14.81
CA ASP A 202 1.99 11.62 15.68
C ASP A 202 3.12 11.80 16.73
N GLY A 203 3.96 12.82 16.55
CA GLY A 203 5.21 12.94 17.30
C GLY A 203 6.10 11.71 17.08
N ASP A 204 6.40 11.00 18.14
CA ASP A 204 7.12 9.71 18.13
C ASP A 204 6.18 8.49 18.09
N HIS A 205 4.87 8.69 18.12
CA HIS A 205 3.88 7.65 18.22
C HIS A 205 3.46 7.17 16.82
N LEU A 206 3.64 5.87 16.57
CA LEU A 206 3.31 5.19 15.32
C LEU A 206 2.29 4.10 15.61
N VAL A 207 1.14 4.17 14.93
CA VAL A 207 0.09 3.16 15.03
C VAL A 207 -0.24 2.64 13.63
N VAL A 208 -0.36 1.33 13.48
CA VAL A 208 -0.78 0.68 12.24
C VAL A 208 -2.02 -0.14 12.51
N VAL A 209 -3.05 0.08 11.70
CA VAL A 209 -4.30 -0.68 11.70
C VAL A 209 -4.48 -1.31 10.32
N LEU A 210 -4.66 -2.63 10.27
CA LEU A 210 -4.94 -3.40 9.06
C LEU A 210 -6.34 -3.97 9.13
N ASN A 211 -7.20 -3.63 8.18
CA ASN A 211 -8.58 -4.11 8.12
C ASN A 211 -9.36 -3.93 9.45
N GLY A 212 -9.14 -2.79 10.12
CA GLY A 212 -9.76 -2.46 11.41
C GLY A 212 -9.11 -3.13 12.63
N ILE A 213 -8.05 -3.90 12.47
CA ILE A 213 -7.31 -4.54 13.56
C ILE A 213 -5.99 -3.81 13.77
N LYS A 214 -5.74 -3.29 14.97
CA LYS A 214 -4.47 -2.68 15.33
C LYS A 214 -3.37 -3.74 15.35
N THR A 215 -2.40 -3.61 14.43
CA THR A 215 -1.29 -4.54 14.27
C THR A 215 -0.04 -4.06 14.99
N LEU A 216 0.08 -2.74 15.18
CA LEU A 216 1.25 -2.12 15.79
C LEU A 216 0.87 -0.84 16.52
N ASP A 217 1.54 -0.60 17.66
CA ASP A 217 1.41 0.59 18.48
C ASP A 217 2.75 0.82 19.19
N VAL A 218 3.59 1.69 18.64
CA VAL A 218 4.98 1.86 19.12
C VAL A 218 5.40 3.32 19.13
N ARG A 219 6.51 3.60 19.84
CA ARG A 219 7.15 4.90 19.83
C ARG A 219 8.54 4.79 19.23
N ASP A 220 8.80 5.63 18.25
CA ASP A 220 10.09 5.77 17.59
C ASP A 220 10.23 7.17 16.99
N SER A 221 11.34 7.83 17.23
CA SER A 221 11.60 9.22 16.80
C SER A 221 12.63 9.33 15.69
N GLN A 222 13.04 8.22 15.05
CA GLN A 222 14.11 8.20 14.07
C GLN A 222 13.80 9.08 12.85
N PHE A 223 12.54 9.06 12.38
CA PHE A 223 12.11 9.86 11.24
C PHE A 223 10.99 10.82 11.67
N PRO A 224 11.30 12.11 11.95
CA PRO A 224 10.31 13.05 12.46
C PRO A 224 9.36 13.57 11.39
N ALA A 225 9.75 13.57 10.12
CA ALA A 225 8.96 13.99 8.97
C ALA A 225 9.55 13.43 7.68
N GLY A 226 8.77 13.44 6.61
CA GLY A 226 9.21 13.00 5.29
C GLY A 226 8.05 12.66 4.36
N ARG A 227 8.38 12.10 3.21
CA ARG A 227 7.45 11.78 2.15
C ARG A 227 6.71 10.46 2.39
N ILE A 228 5.57 10.31 1.73
CA ILE A 228 4.91 9.01 1.57
C ILE A 228 5.50 8.33 0.33
N ARG A 229 5.84 7.04 0.44
CA ARG A 229 6.34 6.27 -0.69
C ARG A 229 5.62 4.93 -0.77
N LEU A 230 5.22 4.55 -1.97
CA LEU A 230 4.63 3.25 -2.26
C LEU A 230 5.70 2.40 -2.94
N GLN A 231 5.96 1.23 -2.38
CA GLN A 231 6.97 0.33 -2.93
C GLN A 231 6.36 -0.63 -3.95
N TYR A 232 7.09 -0.85 -5.04
CA TYR A 232 6.92 -1.99 -5.92
C TYR A 232 8.24 -2.77 -5.96
N GLN A 233 8.24 -3.98 -5.45
CA GLN A 233 9.44 -4.81 -5.47
C GLN A 233 9.25 -6.11 -6.24
N LYS A 234 8.13 -6.79 -6.07
CA LYS A 234 7.87 -8.05 -6.74
C LYS A 234 6.38 -8.37 -6.71
N PHE A 235 5.86 -8.89 -7.83
CA PHE A 235 4.47 -9.30 -8.02
C PHE A 235 3.45 -8.15 -8.00
N PRO A 236 2.23 -8.38 -8.50
CA PRO A 236 1.24 -7.32 -8.65
C PRO A 236 0.81 -6.77 -7.29
N ILE A 237 0.77 -5.46 -7.24
CA ILE A 237 0.18 -4.65 -6.17
C ILE A 237 -0.64 -3.54 -6.82
N GLU A 238 -1.75 -3.19 -6.21
CA GLU A 238 -2.56 -2.05 -6.64
C GLU A 238 -2.93 -1.22 -5.43
N PHE A 239 -3.01 0.11 -5.63
CA PHE A 239 -3.40 1.05 -4.58
C PHE A 239 -4.51 1.98 -5.05
N LYS A 240 -5.39 2.36 -4.12
CA LYS A 240 -6.43 3.39 -4.30
C LYS A 240 -6.78 4.05 -2.97
N ASN A 241 -7.69 5.02 -3.00
CA ASN A 241 -8.23 5.68 -1.81
C ASN A 241 -7.16 6.21 -0.86
N ILE A 242 -6.08 6.79 -1.42
CA ILE A 242 -4.97 7.32 -0.65
C ILE A 242 -5.35 8.70 -0.13
N LYS A 243 -5.60 8.79 1.18
CA LYS A 243 -6.09 9.99 1.85
C LYS A 243 -5.24 10.28 3.08
N LEU A 244 -5.02 11.54 3.35
CA LEU A 244 -4.23 11.98 4.50
C LEU A 244 -4.95 13.10 5.24
N GLN A 245 -4.95 13.06 6.56
CA GLN A 245 -5.37 14.13 7.43
C GLN A 245 -4.18 14.55 8.29
N ALA A 246 -3.74 15.80 8.17
CA ALA A 246 -2.74 16.34 9.08
C ALA A 246 -3.35 16.48 10.49
N THR A 247 -2.61 16.00 11.52
CA THR A 247 -2.97 16.26 12.91
C THR A 247 -2.38 17.61 13.34
N GLN A 248 -3.20 18.43 13.99
CA GLN A 248 -2.78 19.73 14.53
C GLN A 248 -2.58 19.57 16.05
N HIS A 249 -1.44 19.98 16.54
CA HIS A 249 -1.13 20.10 17.98
C HIS A 249 -1.16 21.56 18.40
#